data_0ef5a34ff7ba56d7deb407817d778c7c
#
_entry.id   0ef5a34ff7ba56d7deb407817d778c7c
#
_cell.length_a   1.000
_cell.length_b   1.000
_cell.length_c   1.000
_cell.angle_alpha   90.00
_cell.angle_beta   90.00
_cell.angle_gamma   90.00
#
_symmetry.space_group_name_H-M   'P 1'
#
loop_
_entity.id
_entity.type
_entity.pdbx_description
1 polymer ?
#
loop_
_entity_poly.entity_id
_entity_poly.type
_entity_poly.pdbx_seq_one_letter_code
_entity_poly.pdbx_strand_id
1 'polypeptide(L)'
;MPDTARKVLTILEKYDTMCELYYDGQGYALEEKLASIEQYLPEAPMARYVKATRKGVSDLWKLFEEENRAMDKLQGLFVNYEDKLAAIEELKEVAGIEVTGALNNNIEVNAAGVNKGAALVELGASMGIAREEIMAFGDGANDIHLMREVGSGVAMSNAIEAVKKAADYIAGSNDEDGVAEFLETYVLDRKS
;
A
#
# COMPACT_ATOMS: atom_id res chain seq x y z
N MET A 1 -4.16 17.10 1.41
CA MET A 1 -4.34 18.42 2.07
C MET A 1 -4.18 18.23 3.57
N PRO A 2 -3.53 19.16 4.31
CA PRO A 2 -3.29 18.99 5.75
C PRO A 2 -4.54 18.66 6.55
N ASP A 3 -5.69 19.31 6.27
CA ASP A 3 -6.94 19.08 7.01
C ASP A 3 -7.48 17.65 6.86
N THR A 4 -7.37 17.06 5.68
CA THR A 4 -7.77 15.66 5.44
C THR A 4 -6.86 14.70 6.21
N ALA A 5 -5.56 14.91 6.13
CA ALA A 5 -4.57 14.10 6.84
C ALA A 5 -4.73 14.21 8.37
N ARG A 6 -5.07 15.42 8.88
CA ARG A 6 -5.40 15.64 10.29
C ARG A 6 -6.59 14.78 10.74
N LYS A 7 -7.66 14.73 9.95
CA LYS A 7 -8.82 13.88 10.25
C LYS A 7 -8.44 12.41 10.29
N VAL A 8 -7.66 11.96 9.31
CA VAL A 8 -7.18 10.57 9.23
C VAL A 8 -6.35 10.22 10.46
N LEU A 9 -5.34 11.03 10.79
CA LEU A 9 -4.48 10.80 11.95
C LEU A 9 -5.31 10.77 13.25
N THR A 10 -6.24 11.71 13.42
CA THR A 10 -7.15 11.75 14.57
C THR A 10 -8.00 10.48 14.69
N ILE A 11 -8.44 9.90 13.57
CA ILE A 11 -9.21 8.65 13.57
C ILE A 11 -8.32 7.49 14.00
N LEU A 12 -7.15 7.35 13.38
CA LEU A 12 -6.26 6.23 13.66
C LEU A 12 -5.76 6.20 15.11
N GLU A 13 -5.51 7.38 15.70
CA GLU A 13 -5.05 7.48 17.09
C GLU A 13 -6.11 7.20 18.16
N LYS A 14 -7.39 7.01 17.79
CA LYS A 14 -8.41 6.51 18.72
C LYS A 14 -8.17 5.06 19.15
N TYR A 15 -7.36 4.34 18.40
CA TYR A 15 -7.09 2.91 18.53
C TYR A 15 -5.65 2.66 18.94
N ASP A 16 -5.34 1.45 19.43
CA ASP A 16 -3.94 1.06 19.64
C ASP A 16 -3.25 0.81 18.32
N THR A 17 -2.80 1.90 17.73
CA THR A 17 -2.22 1.97 16.39
C THR A 17 -0.82 2.58 16.45
N MET A 18 0.11 2.00 15.70
CA MET A 18 1.33 2.69 15.34
C MET A 18 1.10 3.46 14.05
N CYS A 19 0.94 4.78 14.16
CA CYS A 19 0.83 5.67 13.00
C CYS A 19 2.20 5.98 12.41
N GLU A 20 2.27 5.97 11.07
CA GLU A 20 3.44 6.39 10.31
C GLU A 20 3.04 7.52 9.34
N LEU A 21 3.79 8.62 9.36
CA LEU A 21 3.67 9.72 8.39
C LEU A 21 4.82 9.63 7.39
N TYR A 22 4.52 9.80 6.11
CA TYR A 22 5.52 9.74 5.05
C TYR A 22 5.67 11.07 4.35
N TYR A 23 6.90 11.57 4.33
CA TYR A 23 7.30 12.79 3.62
C TYR A 23 8.57 12.51 2.82
N ASP A 24 8.55 12.78 1.52
CA ASP A 24 9.68 12.58 0.59
C ASP A 24 10.27 11.16 0.66
N GLY A 25 9.39 10.15 0.72
CA GLY A 25 9.76 8.74 0.81
C GLY A 25 10.26 8.28 2.18
N GLN A 26 10.42 9.19 3.16
CA GLN A 26 10.83 8.84 4.53
C GLN A 26 9.61 8.64 5.43
N GLY A 27 9.51 7.48 6.07
CA GLY A 27 8.51 7.19 7.10
C GLY A 27 8.98 7.64 8.49
N TYR A 28 8.06 8.24 9.24
CA TYR A 28 8.25 8.70 10.62
C TYR A 28 7.21 8.05 11.52
N ALA A 29 7.63 7.62 12.71
CA ALA A 29 6.74 7.05 13.73
C ALA A 29 7.21 7.44 15.14
N LEU A 30 6.35 7.26 16.16
CA LEU A 30 6.75 7.48 17.54
C LEU A 30 7.86 6.51 17.96
N GLU A 31 8.92 7.03 18.60
CA GLU A 31 10.05 6.25 19.10
C GLU A 31 9.60 5.10 20.01
N GLU A 32 8.64 5.34 20.89
CA GLU A 32 8.09 4.33 21.81
C GLU A 32 7.38 3.20 21.09
N LYS A 33 6.65 3.51 19.99
CA LYS A 33 5.96 2.52 19.16
C LYS A 33 6.97 1.70 18.35
N LEU A 34 8.03 2.33 17.83
CA LEU A 34 9.14 1.64 17.17
C LEU A 34 9.91 0.74 18.14
N ALA A 35 10.07 1.17 19.40
CA ALA A 35 10.70 0.33 20.42
C ALA A 35 9.92 -0.96 20.71
N SER A 36 8.60 -0.91 20.60
CA SER A 36 7.67 -2.03 20.82
C SER A 36 7.05 -2.59 19.53
N ILE A 37 7.74 -2.46 18.40
CA ILE A 37 7.23 -2.81 17.06
C ILE A 37 6.71 -4.26 16.96
N GLU A 38 7.25 -5.18 17.74
CA GLU A 38 6.89 -6.59 17.73
C GLU A 38 5.41 -6.82 18.17
N GLN A 39 4.79 -5.85 18.84
CA GLN A 39 3.35 -5.87 19.16
C GLN A 39 2.48 -5.68 17.91
N TYR A 40 2.98 -4.91 16.94
CA TYR A 40 2.32 -4.60 15.67
C TYR A 40 2.74 -5.55 14.56
N LEU A 41 4.00 -5.96 14.54
CA LEU A 41 4.60 -6.83 13.56
C LEU A 41 5.35 -7.98 14.25
N PRO A 42 4.65 -9.09 14.58
CA PRO A 42 5.26 -10.21 15.29
C PRO A 42 6.32 -10.95 14.45
N GLU A 43 6.30 -10.80 13.12
CA GLU A 43 7.29 -11.39 12.23
C GLU A 43 8.60 -10.62 12.27
N ALA A 44 9.62 -11.24 12.83
CA ALA A 44 10.92 -10.62 13.06
C ALA A 44 11.59 -9.97 11.82
N PRO A 45 11.50 -10.50 10.58
CA PRO A 45 12.04 -9.84 9.41
C PRO A 45 11.38 -8.49 9.14
N MET A 46 10.04 -8.42 9.21
CA MET A 46 9.28 -7.20 8.95
C MET A 46 9.50 -6.15 10.06
N ALA A 47 9.49 -6.57 11.31
CA ALA A 47 9.78 -5.69 12.45
C ALA A 47 11.18 -5.05 12.32
N ARG A 48 12.20 -5.84 11.96
CA ARG A 48 13.55 -5.33 11.72
C ARG A 48 13.61 -4.34 10.56
N TYR A 49 12.91 -4.64 9.47
CA TYR A 49 12.84 -3.74 8.32
C TYR A 49 12.23 -2.39 8.71
N VAL A 50 11.11 -2.39 9.40
CA VAL A 50 10.45 -1.15 9.85
C VAL A 50 11.36 -0.37 10.81
N LYS A 51 11.95 -1.02 11.82
CA LYS A 51 12.92 -0.38 12.71
C LYS A 51 14.11 0.26 11.99
N ALA A 52 14.60 -0.38 10.94
CA ALA A 52 15.77 0.11 10.21
C ALA A 52 15.47 1.25 9.24
N THR A 53 14.21 1.39 8.80
CA THR A 53 13.83 2.31 7.72
C THR A 53 12.97 3.49 8.18
N ARG A 54 12.38 3.43 9.38
CA ARG A 54 11.61 4.55 9.94
C ARG A 54 12.47 5.42 10.83
N LYS A 55 12.20 6.72 10.82
CA LYS A 55 12.77 7.67 11.78
C LYS A 55 11.84 7.79 12.98
N GLY A 56 12.39 7.56 14.17
CA GLY A 56 11.70 7.81 15.42
C GLY A 56 11.55 9.31 15.69
N VAL A 57 10.39 9.72 16.17
CA VAL A 57 10.11 11.07 16.67
C VAL A 57 9.45 10.96 18.05
N SER A 58 9.68 11.94 18.89
CA SER A 58 9.08 12.00 20.22
C SER A 58 7.62 12.45 20.20
N ASP A 59 7.21 13.15 19.14
CA ASP A 59 5.86 13.71 18.99
C ASP A 59 5.49 13.75 17.50
N LEU A 60 4.50 12.92 17.11
CA LEU A 60 4.08 12.81 15.73
C LEU A 60 3.21 14.00 15.28
N TRP A 61 2.43 14.56 16.20
CA TRP A 61 1.63 15.75 15.94
C TRP A 61 2.52 16.98 15.74
N LYS A 62 3.55 17.12 16.54
CA LYS A 62 4.51 18.21 16.36
C LYS A 62 5.17 18.14 14.99
N LEU A 63 5.62 16.94 14.56
CA LEU A 63 6.14 16.74 13.21
C LEU A 63 5.12 17.13 12.15
N PHE A 64 3.86 16.66 12.28
CA PHE A 64 2.79 16.95 11.34
C PHE A 64 2.52 18.46 11.21
N GLU A 65 2.50 19.19 12.33
CA GLU A 65 2.27 20.64 12.35
C GLU A 65 3.47 21.43 11.77
N GLU A 66 4.70 21.02 12.08
CA GLU A 66 5.91 21.66 11.57
C GLU A 66 6.08 21.46 10.07
N GLU A 67 5.81 20.25 9.55
CA GLU A 67 5.85 19.97 8.11
C GLU A 67 4.76 20.76 7.36
N ASN A 68 3.55 20.83 7.86
CA ASN A 68 2.42 21.62 7.33
C ASN A 68 2.31 21.62 5.78
N ARG A 69 2.57 20.49 5.16
CA ARG A 69 2.55 20.29 3.70
C ARG A 69 1.87 18.98 3.33
N ALA A 70 1.71 18.71 2.04
CA ALA A 70 1.27 17.42 1.56
C ALA A 70 2.24 16.32 1.99
N MET A 71 1.71 15.19 2.42
CA MET A 71 2.46 13.98 2.70
C MET A 71 2.26 12.95 1.59
N ASP A 72 3.18 12.01 1.45
CA ASP A 72 3.10 10.95 0.44
C ASP A 72 2.00 9.94 0.79
N LYS A 73 1.94 9.51 2.04
CA LYS A 73 0.88 8.66 2.60
C LYS A 73 0.86 8.72 4.13
N LEU A 74 -0.23 8.26 4.72
CA LEU A 74 -0.36 7.96 6.13
C LEU A 74 -0.63 6.46 6.28
N GLN A 75 0.00 5.81 7.24
CA GLN A 75 -0.17 4.38 7.51
C GLN A 75 -0.47 4.16 8.98
N GLY A 76 -1.33 3.18 9.27
CA GLY A 76 -1.57 2.66 10.62
C GLY A 76 -1.31 1.17 10.69
N LEU A 77 -0.53 0.74 11.66
CA LEU A 77 -0.37 -0.67 12.03
C LEU A 77 -1.14 -0.93 13.33
N PHE A 78 -2.03 -1.90 13.33
CA PHE A 78 -2.93 -2.21 14.43
C PHE A 78 -2.48 -3.47 15.18
N VAL A 79 -2.58 -3.46 16.49
CA VAL A 79 -2.43 -4.66 17.30
C VAL A 79 -3.66 -5.57 17.13
N ASN A 80 -4.83 -4.97 16.99
CA ASN A 80 -6.13 -5.60 17.04
C ASN A 80 -6.85 -5.46 15.68
N TYR A 81 -7.30 -6.58 15.12
CA TYR A 81 -7.99 -6.58 13.83
C TYR A 81 -9.36 -5.90 13.89
N GLU A 82 -10.06 -5.98 15.02
CA GLU A 82 -11.36 -5.34 15.21
C GLU A 82 -11.23 -3.81 15.22
N ASP A 83 -10.17 -3.28 15.84
CA ASP A 83 -9.84 -1.85 15.81
C ASP A 83 -9.54 -1.37 14.39
N LYS A 84 -8.83 -2.17 13.60
CA LYS A 84 -8.61 -1.89 12.19
C LYS A 84 -9.93 -1.76 11.42
N LEU A 85 -10.86 -2.70 11.63
CA LEU A 85 -12.17 -2.65 10.96
C LEU A 85 -12.98 -1.42 11.37
N ALA A 86 -12.98 -1.08 12.66
CA ALA A 86 -13.65 0.11 13.16
C ALA A 86 -13.04 1.39 12.58
N ALA A 87 -11.72 1.48 12.51
CA ALA A 87 -11.03 2.61 11.87
C ALA A 87 -11.39 2.74 10.39
N ILE A 88 -11.47 1.63 9.64
CA ILE A 88 -11.89 1.64 8.23
C ILE A 88 -13.31 2.20 8.09
N GLU A 89 -14.25 1.81 8.95
CA GLU A 89 -15.62 2.35 8.89
C GLU A 89 -15.64 3.86 9.12
N GLU A 90 -14.89 4.38 10.09
CA GLU A 90 -14.79 5.82 10.30
C GLU A 90 -14.10 6.55 9.13
N LEU A 91 -13.08 5.94 8.52
CA LEU A 91 -12.37 6.54 7.39
C LEU A 91 -13.23 6.66 6.13
N LYS A 92 -14.30 5.87 5.96
CA LYS A 92 -15.25 6.01 4.84
C LYS A 92 -15.95 7.37 4.81
N GLU A 93 -16.07 8.01 5.96
CA GLU A 93 -16.68 9.34 6.07
C GLU A 93 -15.71 10.49 5.69
N VAL A 94 -14.45 10.17 5.45
CA VAL A 94 -13.42 11.14 5.06
C VAL A 94 -13.32 11.22 3.54
N ALA A 95 -13.82 12.32 2.97
CA ALA A 95 -13.74 12.53 1.53
C ALA A 95 -12.31 12.80 1.03
N GLY A 96 -12.02 12.38 -0.18
CA GLY A 96 -10.75 12.66 -0.87
C GLY A 96 -9.60 11.75 -0.48
N ILE A 97 -9.88 10.61 0.13
CA ILE A 97 -8.89 9.58 0.44
C ILE A 97 -9.21 8.25 -0.24
N GLU A 98 -8.20 7.43 -0.37
CA GLU A 98 -8.27 6.02 -0.74
C GLU A 98 -7.59 5.20 0.35
N VAL A 99 -8.32 4.19 0.85
CA VAL A 99 -7.86 3.33 1.94
C VAL A 99 -7.52 1.96 1.37
N THR A 100 -6.27 1.56 1.55
CA THR A 100 -5.75 0.24 1.13
C THR A 100 -4.97 -0.41 2.27
N GLY A 101 -4.39 -1.58 2.02
CA GLY A 101 -3.50 -2.25 2.97
C GLY A 101 -2.94 -3.51 2.35
N ALA A 102 -1.66 -3.78 2.56
CA ALA A 102 -0.96 -4.95 2.06
C ALA A 102 -0.91 -6.09 3.10
N LEU A 103 -1.04 -5.76 4.39
CA LEU A 103 -1.01 -6.71 5.50
C LEU A 103 -2.40 -6.82 6.16
N ASN A 104 -2.62 -7.92 6.86
CA ASN A 104 -3.89 -8.13 7.58
C ASN A 104 -4.17 -7.07 8.65
N ASN A 105 -3.14 -6.45 9.19
CA ASN A 105 -3.21 -5.53 10.32
C ASN A 105 -2.79 -4.09 9.98
N ASN A 106 -2.60 -3.73 8.69
CA ASN A 106 -2.29 -2.35 8.32
C ASN A 106 -3.44 -1.68 7.55
N ILE A 107 -3.45 -0.36 7.64
CA ILE A 107 -4.19 0.56 6.77
C ILE A 107 -3.18 1.49 6.14
N GLU A 108 -3.26 1.68 4.83
CA GLU A 108 -2.57 2.72 4.08
C GLU A 108 -3.60 3.71 3.55
N VAL A 109 -3.37 4.99 3.79
CA VAL A 109 -4.26 6.07 3.36
C VAL A 109 -3.50 6.98 2.41
N ASN A 110 -4.00 7.06 1.19
CA ASN A 110 -3.49 7.91 0.12
C ASN A 110 -4.55 8.96 -0.27
N ALA A 111 -4.18 9.95 -1.06
CA ALA A 111 -5.17 10.79 -1.71
C ALA A 111 -6.00 9.96 -2.70
N ALA A 112 -7.28 10.32 -2.87
CA ALA A 112 -8.15 9.65 -3.83
C ALA A 112 -7.56 9.68 -5.25
N GLY A 113 -7.58 8.54 -5.93
CA GLY A 113 -6.99 8.34 -7.25
C GLY A 113 -5.47 8.14 -7.26
N VAL A 114 -4.81 8.20 -6.11
CA VAL A 114 -3.37 7.86 -5.99
C VAL A 114 -3.25 6.39 -5.60
N ASN A 115 -3.02 5.55 -6.58
CA ASN A 115 -2.85 4.12 -6.42
C ASN A 115 -1.76 3.57 -7.36
N LYS A 116 -1.37 2.31 -7.19
CA LYS A 116 -0.30 1.68 -7.99
C LYS A 116 -0.58 1.69 -9.49
N GLY A 117 -1.83 1.47 -9.89
CA GLY A 117 -2.22 1.42 -11.30
C GLY A 117 -2.08 2.78 -11.97
N ALA A 118 -2.68 3.82 -11.38
CA ALA A 118 -2.58 5.19 -11.88
C ALA A 118 -1.12 5.65 -11.97
N ALA A 119 -0.32 5.40 -10.93
CA ALA A 119 1.10 5.77 -10.91
C ALA A 119 1.91 5.05 -12.01
N LEU A 120 1.64 3.76 -12.26
CA LEU A 120 2.33 3.00 -13.30
C LEU A 120 1.96 3.49 -14.71
N VAL A 121 0.69 3.78 -14.95
CA VAL A 121 0.22 4.31 -16.24
C VAL A 121 0.79 5.70 -16.50
N GLU A 122 0.84 6.58 -15.48
CA GLU A 122 1.45 7.89 -15.59
C GLU A 122 2.96 7.81 -15.87
N LEU A 123 3.67 6.92 -15.17
CA LEU A 123 5.08 6.64 -15.43
C LEU A 123 5.28 6.15 -16.87
N GLY A 124 4.49 5.18 -17.32
CA GLY A 124 4.53 4.68 -18.69
C GLY A 124 4.35 5.81 -19.71
N ALA A 125 3.33 6.63 -19.53
CA ALA A 125 3.05 7.78 -20.40
C ALA A 125 4.23 8.77 -20.44
N SER A 126 4.89 9.03 -19.31
CA SER A 126 6.08 9.88 -19.24
C SER A 126 7.27 9.33 -20.03
N MET A 127 7.30 8.01 -20.23
CA MET A 127 8.32 7.29 -21.02
C MET A 127 7.90 7.04 -22.48
N GLY A 128 6.72 7.48 -22.88
CA GLY A 128 6.16 7.24 -24.21
C GLY A 128 5.62 5.81 -24.41
N ILE A 129 5.35 5.08 -23.31
CA ILE A 129 4.77 3.73 -23.30
C ILE A 129 3.25 3.86 -23.18
N ALA A 130 2.50 3.28 -24.11
CA ALA A 130 1.06 3.28 -24.05
C ALA A 130 0.55 2.31 -22.96
N ARG A 131 -0.62 2.60 -22.39
CA ARG A 131 -1.26 1.76 -21.37
C ARG A 131 -1.33 0.29 -21.81
N GLU A 132 -1.68 0.05 -23.07
CA GLU A 132 -1.85 -1.26 -23.69
C GLU A 132 -0.55 -2.07 -23.77
N GLU A 133 0.61 -1.40 -23.61
CA GLU A 133 1.95 -2.00 -23.61
C GLU A 133 2.43 -2.33 -22.19
N ILE A 134 1.64 -2.02 -21.17
CA ILE A 134 1.98 -2.26 -19.76
C ILE A 134 1.34 -3.56 -19.29
N MET A 135 2.16 -4.47 -18.80
CA MET A 135 1.73 -5.68 -18.09
C MET A 135 2.13 -5.58 -16.62
N ALA A 136 1.24 -5.97 -15.72
CA ALA A 136 1.53 -5.96 -14.30
C ALA A 136 1.05 -7.24 -13.61
N PHE A 137 1.80 -7.67 -12.60
CA PHE A 137 1.50 -8.84 -11.76
C PHE A 137 1.14 -8.39 -10.35
N GLY A 138 0.20 -9.07 -9.69
CA GLY A 138 -0.23 -8.71 -8.34
C GLY A 138 -0.95 -9.84 -7.61
N ASP A 139 -1.00 -9.75 -6.28
CA ASP A 139 -1.62 -10.75 -5.41
C ASP A 139 -2.44 -10.16 -4.27
N GLY A 140 -2.17 -8.93 -3.84
CA GLY A 140 -2.77 -8.27 -2.68
C GLY A 140 -3.89 -7.27 -3.02
N ALA A 141 -4.65 -6.86 -2.02
CA ALA A 141 -5.77 -5.93 -2.19
C ALA A 141 -5.35 -4.57 -2.80
N ASN A 142 -4.12 -4.13 -2.53
CA ASN A 142 -3.54 -2.91 -3.10
C ASN A 142 -3.19 -3.01 -4.60
N ASP A 143 -3.30 -4.22 -5.20
CA ASP A 143 -3.06 -4.46 -6.63
C ASP A 143 -4.35 -4.48 -7.46
N ILE A 144 -5.53 -4.38 -6.85
CA ILE A 144 -6.81 -4.41 -7.58
C ILE A 144 -6.88 -3.29 -8.63
N HIS A 145 -6.46 -2.07 -8.28
CA HIS A 145 -6.41 -0.96 -9.24
C HIS A 145 -5.36 -1.21 -10.31
N LEU A 146 -4.20 -1.77 -9.94
CA LEU A 146 -3.16 -2.14 -10.88
C LEU A 146 -3.70 -3.07 -11.98
N MET A 147 -4.45 -4.12 -11.59
CA MET A 147 -5.07 -5.06 -12.54
C MET A 147 -6.01 -4.38 -13.53
N ARG A 148 -6.75 -3.36 -13.09
CA ARG A 148 -7.76 -2.67 -13.90
C ARG A 148 -7.21 -1.58 -14.81
N GLU A 149 -6.11 -0.97 -14.42
CA GLU A 149 -5.61 0.23 -15.05
C GLU A 149 -4.52 -0.01 -16.11
N VAL A 150 -3.83 -1.15 -16.04
CA VAL A 150 -2.84 -1.52 -17.07
C VAL A 150 -3.48 -2.18 -18.29
N GLY A 151 -2.72 -2.40 -19.34
CA GLY A 151 -3.17 -3.09 -20.55
C GLY A 151 -3.32 -4.60 -20.38
N SER A 152 -2.54 -5.20 -19.46
CA SER A 152 -2.61 -6.62 -19.13
C SER A 152 -2.37 -6.83 -17.64
N GLY A 153 -3.44 -7.00 -16.87
CA GLY A 153 -3.39 -7.35 -15.47
C GLY A 153 -3.29 -8.87 -15.26
N VAL A 154 -2.28 -9.33 -14.55
CA VAL A 154 -2.02 -10.75 -14.28
C VAL A 154 -2.06 -11.02 -12.78
N ALA A 155 -3.06 -11.75 -12.30
CA ALA A 155 -3.13 -12.19 -10.92
C ALA A 155 -2.23 -13.39 -10.68
N MET A 156 -1.54 -13.44 -9.54
CA MET A 156 -0.86 -14.66 -9.11
C MET A 156 -1.88 -15.72 -8.66
N SER A 157 -1.57 -17.01 -8.80
CA SER A 157 -2.50 -18.08 -8.38
C SER A 157 -2.79 -18.06 -6.87
N ASN A 158 -1.84 -17.58 -6.06
CA ASN A 158 -2.01 -17.35 -4.62
C ASN A 158 -2.70 -16.01 -4.28
N ALA A 159 -3.08 -15.20 -5.27
CA ALA A 159 -3.76 -13.93 -5.05
C ALA A 159 -5.13 -14.10 -4.39
N ILE A 160 -5.57 -13.07 -3.68
CA ILE A 160 -6.94 -13.01 -3.15
C ILE A 160 -7.97 -12.97 -4.29
N GLU A 161 -9.15 -13.50 -4.03
CA GLU A 161 -10.22 -13.62 -5.05
C GLU A 161 -10.60 -12.28 -5.72
N ALA A 162 -10.51 -11.17 -5.00
CA ALA A 162 -10.81 -9.85 -5.55
C ALA A 162 -9.80 -9.42 -6.64
N VAL A 163 -8.52 -9.77 -6.47
CA VAL A 163 -7.46 -9.52 -7.47
C VAL A 163 -7.65 -10.42 -8.68
N LYS A 164 -7.91 -11.72 -8.48
CA LYS A 164 -8.18 -12.67 -9.57
C LYS A 164 -9.37 -12.24 -10.43
N LYS A 165 -10.43 -11.72 -9.81
CA LYS A 165 -11.61 -11.20 -10.53
C LYS A 165 -11.35 -9.89 -11.29
N ALA A 166 -10.36 -9.12 -10.88
CA ALA A 166 -10.01 -7.86 -11.53
C ALA A 166 -8.99 -8.02 -12.65
N ALA A 167 -8.27 -9.14 -12.70
CA ALA A 167 -7.19 -9.43 -13.64
C ALA A 167 -7.73 -10.02 -14.97
N ASP A 168 -6.95 -9.84 -16.03
CA ASP A 168 -7.20 -10.42 -17.35
C ASP A 168 -6.71 -11.87 -17.43
N TYR A 169 -5.64 -12.20 -16.68
CA TYR A 169 -4.96 -13.50 -16.69
C TYR A 169 -4.62 -13.95 -15.28
N ILE A 170 -4.34 -15.25 -15.15
CA ILE A 170 -3.83 -15.85 -13.91
C ILE A 170 -2.51 -16.57 -14.22
N ALA A 171 -1.44 -16.20 -13.52
CA ALA A 171 -0.14 -16.85 -13.55
C ALA A 171 -0.02 -17.93 -12.48
N GLY A 172 1.07 -18.69 -12.47
CA GLY A 172 1.45 -19.58 -11.38
C GLY A 172 1.64 -18.86 -10.05
N SER A 173 2.01 -19.60 -8.99
CA SER A 173 2.30 -19.02 -7.67
C SER A 173 3.60 -18.21 -7.69
N ASN A 174 3.69 -17.19 -6.82
CA ASN A 174 4.94 -16.48 -6.58
C ASN A 174 6.05 -17.39 -6.02
N ASP A 175 5.69 -18.50 -5.36
CA ASP A 175 6.63 -19.50 -4.82
C ASP A 175 7.08 -20.52 -5.87
N GLU A 176 6.52 -20.50 -7.08
CA GLU A 176 6.74 -21.46 -8.16
C GLU A 176 7.18 -20.78 -9.48
N ASP A 177 7.86 -19.65 -9.36
CA ASP A 177 8.35 -18.87 -10.51
C ASP A 177 7.24 -18.44 -11.51
N GLY A 178 5.99 -18.32 -11.06
CA GLY A 178 4.81 -18.11 -11.91
C GLY A 178 4.90 -16.88 -12.82
N VAL A 179 5.61 -15.82 -12.43
CA VAL A 179 5.86 -14.64 -13.28
C VAL A 179 6.76 -15.03 -14.46
N ALA A 180 7.86 -15.76 -14.20
CA ALA A 180 8.80 -16.17 -15.24
C ALA A 180 8.14 -17.10 -16.25
N GLU A 181 7.43 -18.13 -15.80
CA GLU A 181 6.70 -19.07 -16.65
C GLU A 181 5.66 -18.36 -17.52
N PHE A 182 4.93 -17.40 -16.94
CA PHE A 182 3.93 -16.62 -17.67
C PHE A 182 4.61 -15.79 -18.78
N LEU A 183 5.69 -15.09 -18.47
CA LEU A 183 6.42 -14.28 -19.44
C LEU A 183 7.04 -15.15 -20.57
N GLU A 184 7.63 -16.27 -20.24
CA GLU A 184 8.16 -17.22 -21.23
C GLU A 184 7.05 -17.69 -22.16
N THR A 185 5.91 -18.14 -21.62
CA THR A 185 4.81 -18.72 -22.40
C THR A 185 4.07 -17.71 -23.26
N TYR A 186 3.79 -16.53 -22.73
CA TYR A 186 2.86 -15.60 -23.36
C TYR A 186 3.52 -14.39 -24.00
N VAL A 187 4.76 -14.06 -23.62
CA VAL A 187 5.46 -12.87 -24.10
C VAL A 187 6.69 -13.24 -24.94
N LEU A 188 7.55 -14.12 -24.43
CA LEU A 188 8.84 -14.41 -25.07
C LEU A 188 8.76 -15.53 -26.13
N ASP A 189 7.95 -16.57 -25.91
CA ASP A 189 7.78 -17.70 -26.84
C ASP A 189 6.83 -17.45 -28.01
N ARG A 190 6.29 -16.21 -28.15
CA ARG A 190 5.62 -15.81 -29.38
C ARG A 190 6.63 -15.68 -30.53
N LYS A 191 7.26 -16.82 -30.89
CA LYS A 191 7.90 -16.94 -32.20
C LYS A 191 6.79 -16.96 -33.24
N SER A 192 6.76 -15.87 -33.99
CA SER A 192 6.04 -15.55 -35.23
C SER A 192 5.54 -16.77 -36.01
#